data_1e7963de4b50115f1aa7f9b656f24e99
#
_entry.id   1e7963de4b50115f1aa7f9b656f24e99
#
_cell.length_a   1.000
_cell.length_b   1.000
_cell.length_c   1.000
_cell.angle_alpha   90.00
_cell.angle_beta   90.00
_cell.angle_gamma   90.00
#
_symmetry.space_group_name_H-M   'P 1'
#
loop_
_entity.id
_entity.type
_entity.pdbx_description
1 polymer ?
#
loop_
_entity_poly.entity_id
_entity_poly.type
_entity_poly.pdbx_seq_one_letter_code
_entity_poly.pdbx_strand_id
1 'polypeptide(L)'
;MYFYLVSPIKIVRAHDYSFTYSSEDKLPPGTIVTIEVGKNHLAGVVLQEVRQPDFTVKPIDSIVEKSSLPLPLIQTALWMSSYYATHLATVWQTILPSGLTKNRRLTPDKITSNAPSNRIKKVFTKDQQAALQTIETMLSGTMLLHGITGSGKTLVYIEAAKQALKEELSSIILVPEIALTSQLVSEFSKHFPKIILTHSKQTEAQRHAAWKEIINSSDPVIVIGPRSALFAPVQQLGLIVIDECHEPSFKQEQSPRYSALRAASILARQHNAKLILGSATPAVADYYLAKHSNSVIASMTAPARTDAVKPNITLVDMTKRQNFSEHQFLSNPLLQSLRLALKNNRQALIFHNRRGTAAVTLCESCGWQAGCPRCFVPLTLHADKHQLSCHICGFSTSVPTSCP
;
A
#
# COMPACT_ATOMS: atom_id res chain seq x y z
N MET A 1 6.62 5.56 -42.26
CA MET A 1 7.19 4.54 -41.29
C MET A 1 7.75 5.33 -40.12
N TYR A 2 7.42 4.90 -38.91
CA TYR A 2 7.84 5.52 -37.65
C TYR A 2 8.74 4.53 -36.90
N PHE A 3 9.61 5.06 -36.04
CA PHE A 3 10.56 4.26 -35.24
C PHE A 3 10.38 4.56 -33.76
N TYR A 4 10.37 3.51 -32.94
CA TYR A 4 10.06 3.60 -31.52
C TYR A 4 11.05 2.84 -30.65
N LEU A 5 11.40 3.40 -29.50
CA LEU A 5 11.97 2.64 -28.41
C LEU A 5 10.86 1.90 -27.68
N VAL A 6 10.95 0.58 -27.61
CA VAL A 6 10.00 -0.30 -26.94
C VAL A 6 10.69 -1.06 -25.82
N SER A 7 10.13 -1.00 -24.62
CA SER A 7 10.63 -1.74 -23.46
C SER A 7 9.86 -3.05 -23.33
N PRO A 8 10.52 -4.22 -23.46
CA PRO A 8 9.89 -5.50 -23.22
C PRO A 8 9.46 -5.65 -21.76
N ILE A 9 8.34 -6.36 -21.51
CA ILE A 9 7.89 -6.67 -20.13
C ILE A 9 8.63 -7.84 -19.50
N LYS A 10 9.56 -8.47 -20.21
CA LYS A 10 10.48 -9.50 -19.71
C LYS A 10 11.90 -9.06 -19.92
N ILE A 11 12.79 -9.44 -19.01
CA ILE A 11 14.21 -9.18 -19.15
C ILE A 11 14.74 -9.97 -20.35
N VAL A 12 15.30 -9.27 -21.32
CA VAL A 12 15.92 -9.83 -22.52
C VAL A 12 17.45 -9.74 -22.40
N ARG A 13 17.95 -8.56 -21.99
CA ARG A 13 19.36 -8.30 -21.71
C ARG A 13 19.50 -7.61 -20.37
N ALA A 14 20.56 -7.89 -19.66
CA ALA A 14 20.78 -7.37 -18.30
C ALA A 14 20.91 -5.84 -18.26
N HIS A 15 21.51 -5.24 -19.30
CA HIS A 15 21.83 -3.80 -19.32
C HIS A 15 20.94 -2.98 -20.25
N ASP A 16 20.19 -3.62 -21.17
CA ASP A 16 19.36 -2.96 -22.16
C ASP A 16 17.89 -3.14 -21.78
N TYR A 17 17.21 -2.07 -21.46
CA TYR A 17 15.79 -2.09 -21.09
C TYR A 17 14.85 -1.72 -22.25
N SER A 18 15.37 -1.31 -23.41
CA SER A 18 14.56 -0.98 -24.59
C SER A 18 15.29 -1.29 -25.90
N PHE A 19 14.52 -1.56 -26.93
CA PHE A 19 15.01 -1.85 -28.28
C PHE A 19 14.20 -1.05 -29.30
N THR A 20 14.80 -0.80 -30.48
CA THR A 20 14.16 -0.03 -31.55
C THR A 20 13.34 -0.95 -32.44
N TYR A 21 12.10 -0.53 -32.73
CA TYR A 21 11.17 -1.18 -33.65
C TYR A 21 10.56 -0.16 -34.59
N SER A 22 10.06 -0.63 -35.74
CA SER A 22 9.33 0.19 -36.71
C SER A 22 7.83 -0.07 -36.67
N SER A 23 7.03 0.90 -37.10
CA SER A 23 5.59 0.78 -37.31
C SER A 23 5.15 1.64 -38.48
N GLU A 24 4.12 1.20 -39.21
CA GLU A 24 3.45 2.03 -40.23
C GLU A 24 2.55 3.06 -39.56
N ASP A 25 1.93 2.68 -38.42
CA ASP A 25 1.06 3.52 -37.64
C ASP A 25 1.83 4.42 -36.68
N LYS A 26 1.30 5.61 -36.42
CA LYS A 26 1.80 6.51 -35.38
C LYS A 26 1.28 6.05 -34.03
N LEU A 27 2.19 5.65 -33.13
CA LEU A 27 1.88 5.12 -31.80
C LEU A 27 2.26 6.13 -30.73
N PRO A 28 1.33 6.50 -29.84
CA PRO A 28 1.67 7.33 -28.69
C PRO A 28 2.51 6.54 -27.66
N PRO A 29 3.36 7.23 -26.86
CA PRO A 29 4.00 6.61 -25.72
C PRO A 29 2.98 5.91 -24.80
N GLY A 30 3.35 4.75 -24.25
CA GLY A 30 2.45 3.95 -23.42
C GLY A 30 1.62 2.93 -24.19
N THR A 31 1.65 2.95 -25.53
CA THR A 31 1.01 1.88 -26.31
C THR A 31 1.64 0.54 -25.96
N ILE A 32 0.79 -0.45 -25.67
CA ILE A 32 1.24 -1.81 -25.40
C ILE A 32 1.19 -2.61 -26.69
N VAL A 33 2.33 -3.15 -27.07
CA VAL A 33 2.53 -3.81 -28.35
C VAL A 33 3.10 -5.21 -28.17
N THR A 34 2.94 -6.08 -29.17
CA THR A 34 3.70 -7.33 -29.28
C THR A 34 4.92 -7.08 -30.17
N ILE A 35 6.06 -7.55 -29.74
CA ILE A 35 7.35 -7.40 -30.42
C ILE A 35 8.06 -8.76 -30.51
N GLU A 36 8.79 -8.97 -31.59
CA GLU A 36 9.67 -10.13 -31.74
C GLU A 36 11.04 -9.84 -31.14
N VAL A 37 11.46 -10.67 -30.17
CA VAL A 37 12.78 -10.62 -29.56
C VAL A 37 13.46 -11.99 -29.69
N GLY A 38 14.48 -12.08 -30.53
CA GLY A 38 15.05 -13.37 -30.93
C GLY A 38 14.02 -14.20 -31.69
N LYS A 39 13.59 -15.32 -31.12
CA LYS A 39 12.53 -16.23 -31.65
C LYS A 39 11.23 -16.12 -30.85
N ASN A 40 11.15 -15.23 -29.86
CA ASN A 40 10.00 -15.12 -28.97
C ASN A 40 9.21 -13.83 -29.25
N HIS A 41 7.88 -13.93 -29.16
CA HIS A 41 6.97 -12.79 -29.19
C HIS A 41 6.66 -12.39 -27.75
N LEU A 42 6.95 -11.12 -27.40
CA LEU A 42 6.78 -10.58 -26.08
C LEU A 42 5.93 -9.31 -26.12
N ALA A 43 5.18 -9.05 -25.07
CA ALA A 43 4.59 -7.73 -24.91
C ALA A 43 5.68 -6.70 -24.56
N GLY A 44 5.51 -5.49 -25.04
CA GLY A 44 6.39 -4.37 -24.78
C GLY A 44 5.58 -3.07 -24.65
N VAL A 45 6.18 -2.06 -24.02
CA VAL A 45 5.61 -0.72 -23.87
C VAL A 45 6.40 0.25 -24.72
N VAL A 46 5.72 0.98 -25.59
CA VAL A 46 6.31 2.07 -26.37
C VAL A 46 6.70 3.21 -25.42
N LEU A 47 7.99 3.56 -25.40
CA LEU A 47 8.50 4.61 -24.53
C LEU A 47 8.50 5.98 -25.24
N GLN A 48 9.02 6.01 -26.45
CA GLN A 48 9.13 7.25 -27.25
C GLN A 48 9.38 6.96 -28.72
N GLU A 49 9.03 7.92 -29.57
CA GLU A 49 9.40 7.95 -30.98
C GLU A 49 10.87 8.38 -31.10
N VAL A 50 11.61 7.78 -32.04
CA VAL A 50 13.01 8.06 -32.32
C VAL A 50 13.25 8.29 -33.81
N ARG A 51 14.39 8.86 -34.15
CA ARG A 51 14.81 8.98 -35.55
C ARG A 51 15.14 7.60 -36.11
N GLN A 52 15.04 7.48 -37.43
CA GLN A 52 15.45 6.30 -38.15
C GLN A 52 16.88 5.89 -37.76
N PRO A 53 17.13 4.70 -37.26
CA PRO A 53 18.46 4.23 -36.93
C PRO A 53 19.23 3.79 -38.17
N ASP A 54 20.56 3.71 -38.07
CA ASP A 54 21.47 3.29 -39.16
C ASP A 54 21.51 1.77 -39.33
N PHE A 55 20.73 1.02 -38.55
CA PHE A 55 20.66 -0.44 -38.59
C PHE A 55 19.23 -0.93 -38.90
N THR A 56 19.14 -2.17 -39.39
CA THR A 56 17.83 -2.79 -39.69
C THR A 56 17.07 -3.06 -38.40
N VAL A 57 15.83 -2.60 -38.33
CA VAL A 57 14.91 -2.82 -37.22
C VAL A 57 13.79 -3.78 -37.63
N LYS A 58 13.28 -4.53 -36.66
CA LYS A 58 12.09 -5.36 -36.83
C LYS A 58 10.81 -4.51 -36.70
N PRO A 59 9.73 -4.89 -37.41
CA PRO A 59 8.45 -4.24 -37.22
C PRO A 59 7.83 -4.64 -35.87
N ILE A 60 6.91 -3.81 -35.39
CA ILE A 60 5.99 -4.15 -34.32
C ILE A 60 4.96 -5.14 -34.89
N ASP A 61 4.75 -6.27 -34.18
CA ASP A 61 3.87 -7.35 -34.68
C ASP A 61 2.39 -6.95 -34.60
N SER A 62 1.97 -6.42 -33.46
CA SER A 62 0.58 -6.03 -33.24
C SER A 62 0.44 -5.09 -32.01
N ILE A 63 -0.67 -4.36 -31.98
CA ILE A 63 -1.10 -3.57 -30.84
C ILE A 63 -1.93 -4.47 -29.90
N VAL A 64 -1.51 -4.58 -28.64
CA VAL A 64 -2.20 -5.41 -27.61
C VAL A 64 -3.40 -4.69 -27.05
N GLU A 65 -3.28 -3.37 -26.79
CA GLU A 65 -4.35 -2.54 -26.25
C GLU A 65 -4.40 -1.21 -27.00
N LYS A 66 -5.63 -0.79 -27.35
CA LYS A 66 -5.84 0.45 -28.10
C LYS A 66 -5.54 1.71 -27.27
N SER A 67 -5.89 1.67 -25.99
CA SER A 67 -5.60 2.77 -25.06
C SER A 67 -4.18 2.67 -24.54
N SER A 68 -3.45 3.77 -24.54
CA SER A 68 -2.08 3.82 -24.04
C SER A 68 -2.04 4.10 -22.53
N LEU A 69 -0.98 3.62 -21.90
CA LEU A 69 -0.70 3.96 -20.50
C LEU A 69 -0.51 5.47 -20.36
N PRO A 70 -0.97 6.07 -19.25
CA PRO A 70 -0.73 7.49 -18.99
C PRO A 70 0.76 7.80 -18.92
N LEU A 71 1.17 8.92 -19.52
CA LEU A 71 2.57 9.36 -19.48
C LEU A 71 3.14 9.47 -18.06
N PRO A 72 2.39 9.99 -17.05
CA PRO A 72 2.84 10.00 -15.67
C PRO A 72 3.17 8.61 -15.09
N LEU A 73 2.44 7.58 -15.51
CA LEU A 73 2.71 6.21 -15.07
C LEU A 73 4.00 5.67 -15.71
N ILE A 74 4.26 5.99 -16.99
CA ILE A 74 5.52 5.64 -17.67
C ILE A 74 6.71 6.32 -16.98
N GLN A 75 6.59 7.63 -16.71
CA GLN A 75 7.63 8.39 -16.01
C GLN A 75 7.90 7.84 -14.60
N THR A 76 6.84 7.43 -13.91
CA THR A 76 6.95 6.77 -12.59
C THR A 76 7.67 5.42 -12.72
N ALA A 77 7.38 4.63 -13.75
CA ALA A 77 8.06 3.36 -14.01
C ALA A 77 9.56 3.54 -14.29
N LEU A 78 9.92 4.51 -15.12
CA LEU A 78 11.31 4.86 -15.40
C LEU A 78 12.04 5.32 -14.14
N TRP A 79 11.40 6.19 -13.34
CA TRP A 79 11.93 6.62 -12.06
C TRP A 79 12.13 5.42 -11.10
N MET A 80 11.15 4.51 -10.99
CA MET A 80 11.26 3.31 -10.14
C MET A 80 12.44 2.43 -10.57
N SER A 81 12.63 2.22 -11.87
CA SER A 81 13.75 1.45 -12.41
C SER A 81 15.10 2.05 -12.00
N SER A 82 15.25 3.36 -12.14
CA SER A 82 16.48 4.07 -11.78
C SER A 82 16.67 4.12 -10.26
N TYR A 83 15.66 4.54 -9.50
CA TYR A 83 15.77 4.77 -8.05
C TYR A 83 16.00 3.48 -7.25
N TYR A 84 15.35 2.38 -7.65
CA TYR A 84 15.49 1.07 -6.99
C TYR A 84 16.54 0.18 -7.65
N ALA A 85 17.33 0.70 -8.60
CA ALA A 85 18.35 -0.03 -9.35
C ALA A 85 17.84 -1.39 -9.87
N THR A 86 16.65 -1.37 -10.47
CA THR A 86 15.92 -2.56 -10.91
C THR A 86 15.64 -2.47 -12.41
N HIS A 87 15.77 -3.57 -13.13
CA HIS A 87 15.50 -3.62 -14.56
C HIS A 87 14.05 -3.19 -14.86
N LEU A 88 13.86 -2.34 -15.87
CA LEU A 88 12.55 -1.75 -16.19
C LEU A 88 11.48 -2.83 -16.49
N ALA A 89 11.87 -3.96 -17.08
CA ALA A 89 10.97 -5.10 -17.27
C ALA A 89 10.36 -5.64 -15.95
N THR A 90 11.13 -5.64 -14.87
CA THR A 90 10.64 -6.05 -13.54
C THR A 90 9.64 -5.03 -13.00
N VAL A 91 9.86 -3.75 -13.28
CA VAL A 91 8.90 -2.70 -12.94
C VAL A 91 7.61 -2.87 -13.74
N TRP A 92 7.68 -3.14 -15.05
CA TRP A 92 6.50 -3.43 -15.86
C TRP A 92 5.70 -4.63 -15.36
N GLN A 93 6.37 -5.70 -14.92
CA GLN A 93 5.69 -6.87 -14.32
C GLN A 93 4.97 -6.53 -13.00
N THR A 94 5.38 -5.46 -12.33
CA THR A 94 4.70 -4.96 -11.12
C THR A 94 3.49 -4.08 -11.46
N ILE A 95 3.59 -3.29 -12.53
CA ILE A 95 2.59 -2.32 -12.95
C ILE A 95 1.49 -2.96 -13.80
N LEU A 96 1.86 -3.84 -14.71
CA LEU A 96 0.94 -4.42 -15.68
C LEU A 96 0.35 -5.75 -15.18
N PRO A 97 -0.91 -6.05 -15.47
CA PRO A 97 -1.50 -7.34 -15.12
C PRO A 97 -0.82 -8.48 -15.89
N SER A 98 -0.68 -9.64 -15.26
CA SER A 98 -0.17 -10.83 -15.91
C SER A 98 -1.11 -11.32 -17.03
N GLY A 99 -0.52 -11.78 -18.13
CA GLY A 99 -1.29 -12.36 -19.26
C GLY A 99 -2.02 -11.35 -20.14
N LEU A 100 -1.48 -10.14 -20.31
CA LEU A 100 -2.02 -9.10 -21.20
C LEU A 100 -2.30 -9.56 -22.63
N THR A 101 -1.48 -10.47 -23.18
CA THR A 101 -1.63 -11.02 -24.54
C THR A 101 -2.62 -12.17 -24.64
N LYS A 102 -3.21 -12.63 -23.51
CA LYS A 102 -4.17 -13.74 -23.53
C LYS A 102 -5.58 -13.23 -23.79
N ASN A 103 -6.24 -13.73 -24.83
CA ASN A 103 -7.67 -13.51 -25.03
C ASN A 103 -8.47 -14.20 -23.91
N ARG A 104 -9.05 -13.41 -23.01
CA ARG A 104 -9.85 -13.90 -21.88
C ARG A 104 -11.28 -13.38 -22.01
N ARG A 105 -12.29 -14.22 -21.67
CA ARG A 105 -13.65 -13.73 -21.45
C ARG A 105 -13.65 -12.87 -20.19
N LEU A 106 -13.94 -11.59 -20.35
CA LEU A 106 -13.95 -10.62 -19.28
C LEU A 106 -15.30 -10.66 -18.56
N THR A 107 -15.36 -11.16 -17.35
CA THR A 107 -16.48 -10.96 -16.44
C THR A 107 -16.00 -10.02 -15.32
N PRO A 108 -16.35 -8.73 -15.37
CA PRO A 108 -16.00 -7.83 -14.30
C PRO A 108 -16.83 -8.15 -13.04
N ASP A 109 -16.16 -8.22 -11.88
CA ASP A 109 -16.83 -8.17 -10.59
C ASP A 109 -17.36 -6.73 -10.39
N LYS A 110 -18.59 -6.51 -10.80
CA LYS A 110 -19.25 -5.22 -10.56
C LYS A 110 -19.82 -5.21 -9.15
N ILE A 111 -19.19 -4.45 -8.26
CA ILE A 111 -19.93 -3.94 -7.10
C ILE A 111 -20.65 -2.68 -7.59
N THR A 112 -21.77 -2.87 -8.26
CA THR A 112 -22.75 -1.82 -8.45
C THR A 112 -23.55 -1.75 -7.16
N SER A 113 -23.25 -0.78 -6.29
CA SER A 113 -24.11 -0.49 -5.18
C SER A 113 -25.35 0.24 -5.70
N ASN A 114 -26.52 -0.35 -5.57
CA ASN A 114 -27.77 0.40 -5.55
C ASN A 114 -27.79 1.19 -4.24
N ALA A 115 -27.05 2.28 -4.18
CA ALA A 115 -27.00 3.11 -3.00
C ALA A 115 -28.27 3.97 -2.93
N PRO A 116 -29.12 3.81 -1.91
CA PRO A 116 -30.13 4.81 -1.60
C PRO A 116 -29.39 6.05 -1.14
N SER A 117 -29.55 7.14 -1.85
CA SER A 117 -29.04 8.46 -1.49
C SER A 117 -29.78 9.04 -0.29
N ASN A 118 -29.64 8.44 0.88
CA ASN A 118 -30.05 9.09 2.11
C ASN A 118 -28.99 10.13 2.45
N ARG A 119 -29.20 11.36 2.01
CA ARG A 119 -28.42 12.56 2.35
C ARG A 119 -28.66 12.93 3.81
N ILE A 120 -28.13 12.14 4.74
CA ILE A 120 -27.98 12.61 6.11
C ILE A 120 -26.94 13.74 6.03
N LYS A 121 -27.32 14.96 6.39
CA LYS A 121 -26.37 16.07 6.56
C LYS A 121 -25.36 15.65 7.63
N LYS A 122 -24.17 15.21 7.20
CA LYS A 122 -23.09 14.90 8.12
C LYS A 122 -22.54 16.22 8.69
N VAL A 123 -22.55 16.36 9.99
CA VAL A 123 -21.92 17.49 10.70
C VAL A 123 -20.45 17.12 10.86
N PHE A 124 -19.57 17.90 10.24
CA PHE A 124 -18.13 17.73 10.38
C PHE A 124 -17.64 18.30 11.71
N THR A 125 -16.68 17.64 12.33
CA THR A 125 -15.94 18.21 13.45
C THR A 125 -15.07 19.38 12.98
N LYS A 126 -14.62 20.24 13.91
CA LYS A 126 -13.71 21.35 13.58
C LYS A 126 -12.42 20.87 12.90
N ASP A 127 -11.86 19.75 13.39
CA ASP A 127 -10.63 19.17 12.84
C ASP A 127 -10.86 18.66 11.41
N GLN A 128 -12.01 18.00 11.14
CA GLN A 128 -12.39 17.55 9.81
C GLN A 128 -12.57 18.72 8.84
N GLN A 129 -13.23 19.79 9.28
CA GLN A 129 -13.41 21.01 8.47
C GLN A 129 -12.07 21.63 8.12
N ALA A 130 -11.17 21.76 9.08
CA ALA A 130 -9.82 22.30 8.87
C ALA A 130 -9.01 21.43 7.88
N ALA A 131 -9.08 20.09 8.01
CA ALA A 131 -8.43 19.18 7.08
C ALA A 131 -9.00 19.30 5.65
N LEU A 132 -10.32 19.39 5.50
CA LEU A 132 -10.98 19.56 4.20
C LEU A 132 -10.63 20.90 3.57
N GLN A 133 -10.63 21.99 4.34
CA GLN A 133 -10.22 23.31 3.86
C GLN A 133 -8.76 23.29 3.37
N THR A 134 -7.88 22.60 4.10
CA THR A 134 -6.49 22.41 3.67
C THR A 134 -6.42 21.68 2.33
N ILE A 135 -7.17 20.58 2.16
CA ILE A 135 -7.20 19.82 0.91
C ILE A 135 -7.76 20.66 -0.25
N GLU A 136 -8.77 21.47 0.02
CA GLU A 136 -9.39 22.35 -0.99
C GLU A 136 -8.42 23.41 -1.50
N THR A 137 -7.66 24.03 -0.57
CA THR A 137 -6.68 25.07 -0.92
C THR A 137 -5.39 24.53 -1.55
N MET A 138 -5.07 23.25 -1.37
CA MET A 138 -3.94 22.61 -2.05
C MET A 138 -4.23 22.45 -3.54
N LEU A 139 -3.31 22.91 -4.39
CA LEU A 139 -3.35 22.64 -5.82
C LEU A 139 -2.82 21.21 -6.10
N SER A 140 -1.70 20.85 -5.50
CA SER A 140 -1.06 19.55 -5.60
C SER A 140 -0.12 19.34 -4.40
N GLY A 141 0.52 18.17 -4.31
CA GLY A 141 1.52 17.90 -3.29
C GLY A 141 1.06 16.91 -2.24
N THR A 142 1.81 16.79 -1.15
CA THR A 142 1.58 15.77 -0.11
C THR A 142 1.09 16.41 1.18
N MET A 143 0.04 15.82 1.76
CA MET A 143 -0.47 16.13 3.10
C MET A 143 -0.38 14.90 4.00
N LEU A 144 0.13 15.05 5.21
CA LEU A 144 0.02 14.05 6.27
C LEU A 144 -1.22 14.35 7.11
N LEU A 145 -2.22 13.46 7.03
CA LEU A 145 -3.43 13.52 7.86
C LEU A 145 -3.20 12.68 9.13
N HIS A 146 -2.69 13.32 10.18
CA HIS A 146 -2.44 12.69 11.47
C HIS A 146 -3.69 12.78 12.34
N GLY A 147 -4.45 11.70 12.40
CA GLY A 147 -5.70 11.67 13.16
C GLY A 147 -5.83 10.44 14.04
N ILE A 148 -6.24 10.63 15.29
CA ILE A 148 -6.46 9.52 16.23
C ILE A 148 -7.46 8.49 15.65
N THR A 149 -7.43 7.29 16.16
CA THR A 149 -8.42 6.26 15.81
C THR A 149 -9.82 6.77 16.15
N GLY A 150 -10.76 6.63 15.21
CA GLY A 150 -12.12 7.15 15.38
C GLY A 150 -12.30 8.66 15.17
N SER A 151 -11.26 9.39 14.71
CA SER A 151 -11.40 10.83 14.34
C SER A 151 -12.18 11.06 13.04
N GLY A 152 -12.49 9.99 12.28
CA GLY A 152 -13.26 10.07 11.05
C GLY A 152 -12.43 10.45 9.82
N LYS A 153 -11.16 10.04 9.74
CA LYS A 153 -10.29 10.20 8.55
C LYS A 153 -10.97 9.75 7.26
N THR A 154 -11.67 8.61 7.30
CA THR A 154 -12.39 8.06 6.15
C THR A 154 -13.38 9.04 5.54
N LEU A 155 -14.07 9.84 6.38
CA LEU A 155 -15.00 10.85 5.91
C LEU A 155 -14.28 11.98 5.15
N VAL A 156 -13.09 12.37 5.61
CA VAL A 156 -12.25 13.35 4.92
C VAL A 156 -11.82 12.80 3.54
N TYR A 157 -11.43 11.52 3.45
CA TYR A 157 -11.09 10.90 2.17
C TYR A 157 -12.26 10.86 1.20
N ILE A 158 -13.47 10.54 1.69
CA ILE A 158 -14.69 10.52 0.87
C ILE A 158 -14.99 11.91 0.30
N GLU A 159 -14.91 12.94 1.12
CA GLU A 159 -15.18 14.31 0.66
C GLU A 159 -14.09 14.80 -0.31
N ALA A 160 -12.83 14.48 -0.05
CA ALA A 160 -11.74 14.75 -0.99
C ALA A 160 -11.93 14.04 -2.35
N ALA A 161 -12.36 12.78 -2.35
CA ALA A 161 -12.67 12.04 -3.55
C ALA A 161 -13.89 12.60 -4.30
N LYS A 162 -14.93 13.08 -3.58
CA LYS A 162 -16.07 13.77 -4.20
C LYS A 162 -15.64 15.07 -4.88
N GLN A 163 -14.72 15.80 -4.26
CA GLN A 163 -14.18 17.02 -4.87
C GLN A 163 -13.40 16.70 -6.14
N ALA A 164 -12.52 15.69 -6.11
CA ALA A 164 -11.79 15.26 -7.30
C ALA A 164 -12.74 14.87 -8.45
N LEU A 165 -13.80 14.10 -8.16
CA LEU A 165 -14.81 13.74 -9.16
C LEU A 165 -15.57 14.95 -9.74
N LYS A 166 -15.85 15.99 -8.95
CA LYS A 166 -16.46 17.22 -9.46
C LYS A 166 -15.53 18.00 -10.41
N GLU A 167 -14.23 17.84 -10.23
CA GLU A 167 -13.18 18.39 -11.06
C GLU A 167 -12.84 17.48 -12.27
N GLU A 168 -13.67 16.44 -12.51
CA GLU A 168 -13.47 15.42 -13.56
C GLU A 168 -12.17 14.64 -13.41
N LEU A 169 -11.68 14.49 -12.18
CA LEU A 169 -10.45 13.79 -11.83
C LEU A 169 -10.73 12.50 -11.09
N SER A 170 -9.96 11.48 -11.40
CA SER A 170 -10.01 10.16 -10.75
C SER A 170 -9.28 10.14 -9.40
N SER A 171 -9.61 9.15 -8.58
CA SER A 171 -8.99 8.95 -7.27
C SER A 171 -8.50 7.51 -7.08
N ILE A 172 -7.33 7.36 -6.47
CA ILE A 172 -6.78 6.07 -6.04
C ILE A 172 -6.71 6.06 -4.51
N ILE A 173 -7.37 5.09 -3.90
CA ILE A 173 -7.42 4.92 -2.45
C ILE A 173 -6.70 3.62 -2.10
N LEU A 174 -5.54 3.73 -1.48
CA LEU A 174 -4.76 2.59 -1.02
C LEU A 174 -5.09 2.28 0.43
N VAL A 175 -5.36 1.01 0.69
CA VAL A 175 -5.66 0.49 2.03
C VAL A 175 -4.85 -0.77 2.29
N PRO A 176 -4.48 -1.09 3.54
CA PRO A 176 -3.89 -2.38 3.86
C PRO A 176 -4.81 -3.53 3.44
N GLU A 177 -4.25 -4.65 2.97
CA GLU A 177 -5.06 -5.81 2.50
C GLU A 177 -6.06 -6.30 3.56
N ILE A 178 -5.69 -6.21 4.84
CA ILE A 178 -6.54 -6.59 5.98
C ILE A 178 -7.75 -5.64 6.10
N ALA A 179 -7.60 -4.38 5.73
CA ALA A 179 -8.65 -3.36 5.81
C ALA A 179 -9.61 -3.34 4.60
N LEU A 180 -9.26 -4.03 3.49
CA LEU A 180 -10.15 -4.21 2.32
C LEU A 180 -11.43 -4.99 2.65
N THR A 181 -11.51 -5.59 3.82
CA THR A 181 -12.57 -6.51 4.23
C THR A 181 -13.82 -5.81 4.72
N SER A 182 -14.36 -4.84 4.18
CA SER A 182 -15.76 -4.46 4.34
C SER A 182 -16.08 -3.03 4.74
N GLN A 183 -15.45 -2.48 5.78
CA GLN A 183 -15.98 -1.24 6.36
C GLN A 183 -15.68 -0.01 5.50
N LEU A 184 -14.44 0.16 5.03
CA LEU A 184 -14.06 1.31 4.20
C LEU A 184 -14.73 1.23 2.83
N VAL A 185 -14.65 0.06 2.18
CA VAL A 185 -15.30 -0.16 0.87
C VAL A 185 -16.81 0.06 0.97
N SER A 186 -17.45 -0.49 2.02
CA SER A 186 -18.88 -0.29 2.27
C SER A 186 -19.23 1.18 2.49
N GLU A 187 -18.38 1.94 3.20
CA GLU A 187 -18.62 3.36 3.42
C GLU A 187 -18.48 4.16 2.11
N PHE A 188 -17.44 3.86 1.30
CA PHE A 188 -17.28 4.47 -0.02
C PHE A 188 -18.44 4.13 -0.96
N SER A 189 -18.91 2.88 -0.97
CA SER A 189 -20.03 2.43 -1.81
C SER A 189 -21.36 3.17 -1.53
N LYS A 190 -21.52 3.73 -0.33
CA LYS A 190 -22.68 4.57 -0.02
C LYS A 190 -22.64 5.94 -0.71
N HIS A 191 -21.47 6.38 -1.15
CA HIS A 191 -21.25 7.72 -1.67
C HIS A 191 -20.98 7.76 -3.17
N PHE A 192 -20.51 6.64 -3.73
CA PHE A 192 -20.09 6.56 -5.11
C PHE A 192 -20.79 5.41 -5.82
N PRO A 193 -21.43 5.66 -6.98
CA PRO A 193 -22.19 4.64 -7.70
C PRO A 193 -21.27 3.59 -8.35
N LYS A 194 -20.03 3.97 -8.67
CA LYS A 194 -19.07 3.11 -9.32
C LYS A 194 -17.73 3.20 -8.62
N ILE A 195 -17.27 2.05 -8.12
CA ILE A 195 -15.95 1.88 -7.53
C ILE A 195 -15.30 0.65 -8.17
N ILE A 196 -14.05 0.77 -8.58
CA ILE A 196 -13.27 -0.36 -9.09
C ILE A 196 -12.39 -0.88 -7.95
N LEU A 197 -12.67 -2.10 -7.52
CA LEU A 197 -11.88 -2.75 -6.47
C LEU A 197 -10.77 -3.60 -7.08
N THR A 198 -9.60 -3.57 -6.44
CA THR A 198 -8.53 -4.51 -6.71
C THR A 198 -8.09 -5.16 -5.40
N HIS A 199 -7.87 -6.48 -5.38
CA HIS A 199 -7.42 -7.19 -4.19
C HIS A 199 -6.72 -8.51 -4.54
N SER A 200 -5.94 -9.05 -3.58
CA SER A 200 -5.13 -10.27 -3.79
C SER A 200 -5.95 -11.53 -4.11
N LYS A 201 -7.20 -11.60 -3.62
CA LYS A 201 -8.11 -12.72 -3.87
C LYS A 201 -8.69 -12.75 -5.29
N GLN A 202 -8.55 -11.68 -6.08
CA GLN A 202 -9.00 -11.67 -7.47
C GLN A 202 -8.14 -12.60 -8.32
N THR A 203 -8.81 -13.32 -9.23
CA THR A 203 -8.14 -14.08 -10.28
C THR A 203 -7.39 -13.15 -11.24
N GLU A 204 -6.42 -13.67 -11.99
CA GLU A 204 -5.74 -12.88 -13.02
C GLU A 204 -6.72 -12.31 -14.07
N ALA A 205 -7.79 -13.04 -14.39
CA ALA A 205 -8.81 -12.59 -15.34
C ALA A 205 -9.59 -11.38 -14.78
N GLN A 206 -9.98 -11.41 -13.52
CA GLN A 206 -10.67 -10.31 -12.84
C GLN A 206 -9.79 -9.06 -12.75
N ARG A 207 -8.51 -9.23 -12.37
CA ARG A 207 -7.54 -8.11 -12.34
C ARG A 207 -7.33 -7.50 -13.72
N HIS A 208 -7.23 -8.33 -14.76
CA HIS A 208 -7.11 -7.87 -16.15
C HIS A 208 -8.37 -7.13 -16.60
N ALA A 209 -9.57 -7.63 -16.23
CA ALA A 209 -10.84 -6.96 -16.53
C ALA A 209 -10.94 -5.59 -15.87
N ALA A 210 -10.62 -5.50 -14.58
CA ALA A 210 -10.58 -4.23 -13.86
C ALA A 210 -9.57 -3.25 -14.46
N TRP A 211 -8.39 -3.73 -14.80
CA TRP A 211 -7.35 -2.92 -15.46
C TRP A 211 -7.83 -2.38 -16.82
N LYS A 212 -8.46 -3.24 -17.64
CA LYS A 212 -9.07 -2.82 -18.93
C LYS A 212 -10.20 -1.81 -18.74
N GLU A 213 -11.02 -1.99 -17.74
CA GLU A 213 -12.09 -1.04 -17.43
C GLU A 213 -11.50 0.34 -17.07
N ILE A 214 -10.41 0.38 -16.31
CA ILE A 214 -9.76 1.63 -15.93
C ILE A 214 -9.12 2.33 -17.13
N ILE A 215 -8.30 1.61 -17.91
CA ILE A 215 -7.52 2.23 -19.01
C ILE A 215 -8.43 2.75 -20.14
N ASN A 216 -9.60 2.12 -20.32
CA ASN A 216 -10.59 2.50 -21.34
C ASN A 216 -11.70 3.40 -20.81
N SER A 217 -11.65 3.82 -19.54
CA SER A 217 -12.67 4.71 -18.98
C SER A 217 -12.46 6.15 -19.48
N SER A 218 -13.50 6.70 -20.10
CA SER A 218 -13.57 8.15 -20.42
C SER A 218 -13.97 8.98 -19.20
N ASP A 219 -14.69 8.36 -18.26
CA ASP A 219 -15.19 9.02 -17.06
C ASP A 219 -14.21 8.87 -15.89
N PRO A 220 -14.20 9.81 -14.94
CA PRO A 220 -13.40 9.68 -13.74
C PRO A 220 -13.81 8.47 -12.92
N VAL A 221 -12.82 7.75 -12.39
CA VAL A 221 -13.02 6.51 -11.62
C VAL A 221 -12.44 6.62 -10.22
N ILE A 222 -13.03 5.87 -9.28
CA ILE A 222 -12.44 5.63 -7.96
C ILE A 222 -11.92 4.20 -7.93
N VAL A 223 -10.62 4.07 -7.73
CA VAL A 223 -9.96 2.78 -7.57
C VAL A 223 -9.62 2.60 -6.10
N ILE A 224 -10.04 1.49 -5.50
CA ILE A 224 -9.71 1.13 -4.12
C ILE A 224 -8.97 -0.21 -4.13
N GLY A 225 -7.87 -0.29 -3.42
CA GLY A 225 -7.14 -1.54 -3.33
C GLY A 225 -5.86 -1.47 -2.47
N PRO A 226 -5.10 -2.57 -2.43
CA PRO A 226 -3.84 -2.62 -1.71
C PRO A 226 -2.76 -1.86 -2.49
N ARG A 227 -1.53 -1.95 -2.03
CA ARG A 227 -0.35 -1.33 -2.63
C ARG A 227 -0.31 -1.38 -4.17
N SER A 228 -0.70 -2.51 -4.77
CA SER A 228 -0.68 -2.68 -6.24
C SER A 228 -1.69 -1.80 -6.99
N ALA A 229 -2.76 -1.36 -6.34
CA ALA A 229 -3.74 -0.45 -6.93
C ALA A 229 -3.15 0.92 -7.29
N LEU A 230 -2.00 1.29 -6.72
CA LEU A 230 -1.28 2.52 -7.05
C LEU A 230 -1.02 2.66 -8.55
N PHE A 231 -0.80 1.55 -9.24
CA PHE A 231 -0.45 1.54 -10.66
C PHE A 231 -1.66 1.35 -11.59
N ALA A 232 -2.86 1.63 -11.11
CA ALA A 232 -4.04 1.68 -11.95
C ALA A 232 -3.83 2.71 -13.08
N PRO A 233 -4.09 2.36 -14.36
CA PRO A 233 -3.77 3.23 -15.50
C PRO A 233 -4.81 4.33 -15.70
N VAL A 234 -5.01 5.15 -14.69
CA VAL A 234 -5.97 6.27 -14.69
C VAL A 234 -5.42 7.42 -15.51
N GLN A 235 -6.17 7.91 -16.47
CA GLN A 235 -5.71 8.96 -17.39
C GLN A 235 -5.58 10.32 -16.69
N GLN A 236 -6.56 10.70 -15.90
CA GLN A 236 -6.61 11.98 -15.18
C GLN A 236 -6.75 11.72 -13.68
N LEU A 237 -5.61 11.70 -13.00
CA LEU A 237 -5.53 11.45 -11.55
C LEU A 237 -5.45 12.76 -10.79
N GLY A 238 -6.41 13.02 -9.88
CA GLY A 238 -6.41 14.20 -9.02
C GLY A 238 -6.11 13.93 -7.56
N LEU A 239 -6.33 12.68 -7.11
CA LEU A 239 -6.19 12.33 -5.71
C LEU A 239 -5.59 10.93 -5.52
N ILE A 240 -4.60 10.84 -4.66
CA ILE A 240 -4.13 9.57 -4.07
C ILE A 240 -4.32 9.66 -2.56
N VAL A 241 -4.94 8.64 -1.97
CA VAL A 241 -5.02 8.47 -0.51
C VAL A 241 -4.32 7.19 -0.13
N ILE A 242 -3.51 7.21 0.91
CA ILE A 242 -2.94 6.02 1.54
C ILE A 242 -3.42 6.00 2.99
N ASP A 243 -4.40 5.14 3.27
CA ASP A 243 -4.90 4.96 4.64
C ASP A 243 -3.99 4.03 5.42
N GLU A 244 -3.86 4.30 6.73
CA GLU A 244 -2.91 3.60 7.62
C GLU A 244 -1.50 3.51 7.01
N CYS A 245 -0.98 4.64 6.53
CA CYS A 245 0.26 4.72 5.76
C CYS A 245 1.51 4.19 6.48
N HIS A 246 1.42 4.00 7.82
CA HIS A 246 2.46 3.39 8.65
C HIS A 246 2.59 1.87 8.48
N GLU A 247 1.61 1.21 7.82
CA GLU A 247 1.58 -0.24 7.69
C GLU A 247 2.75 -0.77 6.84
N PRO A 248 3.52 -1.77 7.35
CA PRO A 248 4.67 -2.33 6.62
C PRO A 248 4.31 -2.91 5.25
N SER A 249 3.03 -3.31 5.05
CA SER A 249 2.53 -3.87 3.79
C SER A 249 2.67 -2.92 2.60
N PHE A 250 2.84 -1.60 2.84
CA PHE A 250 3.12 -0.62 1.79
C PHE A 250 4.58 -0.63 1.31
N LYS A 251 5.45 -1.42 1.94
CA LYS A 251 6.80 -1.72 1.43
C LYS A 251 6.80 -3.09 0.75
N GLN A 252 7.24 -3.16 -0.52
CA GLN A 252 7.43 -4.42 -1.23
C GLN A 252 8.72 -5.11 -0.79
N GLU A 253 8.64 -6.38 -0.42
CA GLU A 253 9.82 -7.18 -0.05
C GLU A 253 10.53 -7.80 -1.26
N GLN A 254 9.77 -8.13 -2.30
CA GLN A 254 10.30 -8.65 -3.56
C GLN A 254 10.70 -7.52 -4.51
N SER A 255 11.61 -7.79 -5.45
CA SER A 255 11.98 -6.81 -6.49
C SER A 255 10.72 -6.31 -7.24
N PRO A 256 10.62 -4.99 -7.44
CA PRO A 256 11.59 -3.91 -7.29
C PRO A 256 11.73 -3.32 -5.86
N ARG A 257 11.24 -3.95 -4.81
CA ARG A 257 11.34 -3.54 -3.39
C ARG A 257 10.93 -2.09 -3.12
N TYR A 258 9.93 -1.61 -3.83
CA TYR A 258 9.48 -0.23 -3.74
C TYR A 258 8.65 0.06 -2.47
N SER A 259 8.67 1.33 -2.06
CA SER A 259 7.74 1.89 -1.08
C SER A 259 6.57 2.52 -1.83
N ALA A 260 5.34 2.11 -1.49
CA ALA A 260 4.15 2.70 -2.08
C ALA A 260 4.03 4.20 -1.78
N LEU A 261 4.42 4.64 -0.58
CA LEU A 261 4.41 6.06 -0.21
C LEU A 261 5.32 6.87 -1.13
N ARG A 262 6.54 6.36 -1.36
CA ARG A 262 7.50 7.04 -2.24
C ARG A 262 7.04 7.03 -3.70
N ALA A 263 6.57 5.88 -4.20
CA ALA A 263 6.06 5.77 -5.56
C ALA A 263 4.80 6.64 -5.78
N ALA A 264 3.90 6.69 -4.80
CA ALA A 264 2.72 7.55 -4.83
C ALA A 264 3.07 9.04 -4.86
N SER A 265 4.09 9.46 -4.11
CA SER A 265 4.58 10.85 -4.13
C SER A 265 5.11 11.25 -5.53
N ILE A 266 5.79 10.34 -6.21
CA ILE A 266 6.26 10.58 -7.58
C ILE A 266 5.09 10.59 -8.55
N LEU A 267 4.19 9.60 -8.49
CA LEU A 267 3.03 9.53 -9.37
C LEU A 267 2.12 10.75 -9.21
N ALA A 268 1.85 11.16 -7.96
CA ALA A 268 1.07 12.36 -7.67
C ALA A 268 1.72 13.61 -8.27
N ARG A 269 3.04 13.77 -8.14
CA ARG A 269 3.79 14.88 -8.73
C ARG A 269 3.69 14.89 -10.25
N GLN A 270 3.78 13.73 -10.91
CA GLN A 270 3.69 13.63 -12.37
C GLN A 270 2.28 13.96 -12.91
N HIS A 271 1.25 13.72 -12.11
CA HIS A 271 -0.14 14.06 -12.41
C HIS A 271 -0.57 15.46 -11.91
N ASN A 272 0.28 16.18 -11.17
CA ASN A 272 -0.12 17.37 -10.39
C ASN A 272 -1.28 17.05 -9.42
N ALA A 273 -1.32 15.85 -8.89
CA ALA A 273 -2.37 15.37 -8.01
C ALA A 273 -2.05 15.64 -6.53
N LYS A 274 -3.08 15.58 -5.70
CA LYS A 274 -2.99 15.63 -4.23
C LYS A 274 -2.69 14.23 -3.69
N LEU A 275 -1.75 14.13 -2.75
CA LEU A 275 -1.46 12.89 -2.02
C LEU A 275 -1.78 13.09 -0.54
N ILE A 276 -2.68 12.27 0.00
CA ILE A 276 -3.03 12.26 1.43
C ILE A 276 -2.47 10.98 2.05
N LEU A 277 -1.57 11.14 3.01
CA LEU A 277 -1.04 10.07 3.84
C LEU A 277 -1.77 10.07 5.18
N GLY A 278 -2.66 9.14 5.41
CA GLY A 278 -3.47 9.07 6.63
C GLY A 278 -2.96 8.04 7.62
N SER A 279 -2.80 8.43 8.89
CA SER A 279 -2.42 7.51 9.97
C SER A 279 -2.82 8.06 11.34
N ALA A 280 -3.09 7.15 12.28
CA ALA A 280 -3.17 7.49 13.70
C ALA A 280 -1.78 7.50 14.36
N THR A 281 -0.85 6.73 13.82
CA THR A 281 0.51 6.51 14.33
C THR A 281 1.52 6.59 13.19
N PRO A 282 1.70 7.76 12.56
CA PRO A 282 2.64 7.90 11.45
C PRO A 282 4.04 7.51 11.88
N ALA A 283 4.80 6.87 10.99
CA ALA A 283 6.19 6.53 11.25
C ALA A 283 7.02 7.82 11.49
N VAL A 284 7.98 7.74 12.40
CA VAL A 284 8.83 8.89 12.76
C VAL A 284 9.48 9.52 11.54
N ALA A 285 9.97 8.69 10.60
CA ALA A 285 10.59 9.15 9.37
C ALA A 285 9.61 9.93 8.47
N ASP A 286 8.37 9.45 8.32
CA ASP A 286 7.37 10.11 7.49
C ASP A 286 6.88 11.42 8.12
N TYR A 287 6.73 11.44 9.45
CA TYR A 287 6.39 12.64 10.18
C TYR A 287 7.51 13.70 10.10
N TYR A 288 8.77 13.26 10.25
CA TYR A 288 9.93 14.12 10.10
C TYR A 288 10.00 14.72 8.69
N LEU A 289 9.84 13.89 7.65
CA LEU A 289 9.82 14.36 6.26
C LEU A 289 8.69 15.37 6.04
N ALA A 290 7.47 15.09 6.51
CA ALA A 290 6.36 16.00 6.39
C ALA A 290 6.64 17.36 7.07
N LYS A 291 7.30 17.35 8.23
CA LYS A 291 7.64 18.57 8.99
C LYS A 291 8.76 19.40 8.32
N HIS A 292 9.69 18.76 7.60
CA HIS A 292 10.88 19.43 7.02
C HIS A 292 10.81 19.59 5.50
N SER A 293 9.73 19.14 4.88
CA SER A 293 9.41 19.39 3.46
C SER A 293 8.26 20.39 3.34
N ASN A 294 7.93 20.76 2.11
CA ASN A 294 6.73 21.58 1.86
C ASN A 294 5.41 20.82 2.01
N SER A 295 5.39 19.73 2.80
CA SER A 295 4.19 18.96 3.06
C SER A 295 3.39 19.59 4.20
N VAL A 296 2.07 19.54 4.09
CA VAL A 296 1.16 20.02 5.14
C VAL A 296 0.85 18.90 6.12
N ILE A 297 0.86 19.21 7.43
CA ILE A 297 0.40 18.28 8.46
C ILE A 297 -0.94 18.78 8.97
N ALA A 298 -2.01 18.03 8.71
CA ALA A 298 -3.34 18.26 9.27
C ALA A 298 -3.56 17.30 10.45
N SER A 299 -3.88 17.83 11.62
CA SER A 299 -4.07 17.04 12.84
C SER A 299 -5.56 16.92 13.17
N MET A 300 -5.99 15.70 13.52
CA MET A 300 -7.33 15.39 13.96
C MET A 300 -7.26 14.73 15.35
N THR A 301 -7.36 15.54 16.39
CA THR A 301 -7.08 15.16 17.80
C THR A 301 -8.33 14.74 18.57
N ALA A 302 -9.51 15.06 18.05
CA ALA A 302 -10.79 14.74 18.67
C ALA A 302 -11.46 13.54 17.97
N PRO A 303 -12.17 12.68 18.73
CA PRO A 303 -12.98 11.63 18.13
C PRO A 303 -14.17 12.24 17.35
N ALA A 304 -14.57 11.60 16.24
CA ALA A 304 -15.71 12.05 15.43
C ALA A 304 -17.04 11.89 16.15
N ARG A 305 -17.13 10.97 17.11
CA ARG A 305 -18.31 10.76 17.94
C ARG A 305 -18.19 11.58 19.22
N THR A 306 -19.17 12.40 19.50
CA THR A 306 -19.24 13.26 20.70
C THR A 306 -19.49 12.47 21.98
N ASP A 307 -20.06 11.27 21.87
CA ASP A 307 -20.36 10.33 22.96
C ASP A 307 -19.23 9.30 23.22
N ALA A 308 -18.10 9.45 22.55
CA ALA A 308 -16.98 8.55 22.73
C ALA A 308 -16.36 8.69 24.12
N VAL A 309 -16.47 7.66 24.93
CA VAL A 309 -15.85 7.59 26.25
C VAL A 309 -14.39 7.15 26.10
N LYS A 310 -13.48 7.89 26.73
CA LYS A 310 -12.06 7.51 26.77
C LYS A 310 -11.92 6.22 27.59
N PRO A 311 -11.13 5.24 27.11
CA PRO A 311 -10.87 4.04 27.88
C PRO A 311 -10.02 4.38 29.13
N ASN A 312 -10.29 3.68 30.23
CA ASN A 312 -9.40 3.71 31.39
C ASN A 312 -8.17 2.88 31.10
N ILE A 313 -6.99 3.48 31.23
CA ILE A 313 -5.71 2.82 30.98
C ILE A 313 -5.05 2.55 32.32
N THR A 314 -4.73 1.28 32.59
CA THR A 314 -3.99 0.84 33.78
C THR A 314 -2.66 0.26 33.34
N LEU A 315 -1.57 0.88 33.79
CA LEU A 315 -0.21 0.36 33.60
C LEU A 315 0.14 -0.57 34.76
N VAL A 316 0.58 -1.77 34.42
CA VAL A 316 1.03 -2.76 35.38
C VAL A 316 2.52 -3.00 35.21
N ASP A 317 3.27 -2.78 36.29
CA ASP A 317 4.71 -3.08 36.32
C ASP A 317 4.93 -4.58 36.33
N MET A 318 5.39 -5.11 35.21
CA MET A 318 5.62 -6.56 35.01
C MET A 318 6.88 -7.07 35.72
N THR A 319 7.74 -6.19 36.28
CA THR A 319 8.93 -6.60 37.05
C THR A 319 8.59 -6.97 38.47
N LYS A 320 7.44 -6.52 38.98
CA LYS A 320 7.01 -6.80 40.35
C LYS A 320 6.33 -8.15 40.47
N ARG A 321 7.01 -9.15 41.07
CA ARG A 321 6.49 -10.52 41.25
C ARG A 321 5.17 -10.59 42.02
N GLN A 322 4.92 -9.68 42.96
CA GLN A 322 3.66 -9.58 43.68
C GLN A 322 2.43 -9.41 42.77
N ASN A 323 2.61 -8.89 41.56
CA ASN A 323 1.55 -8.76 40.58
C ASN A 323 1.19 -10.06 39.88
N PHE A 324 1.88 -11.18 40.16
CA PHE A 324 1.77 -12.46 39.47
C PHE A 324 1.57 -13.63 40.46
N SER A 325 0.85 -13.43 41.55
CA SER A 325 0.61 -14.49 42.54
C SER A 325 -0.34 -15.59 42.05
N GLU A 326 -1.24 -15.25 41.13
CA GLU A 326 -2.26 -16.20 40.63
C GLU A 326 -1.84 -16.88 39.32
N HIS A 327 -1.01 -16.22 38.50
CA HIS A 327 -0.62 -16.77 37.20
C HIS A 327 0.76 -16.25 36.77
N GLN A 328 1.57 -17.10 36.17
CA GLN A 328 2.96 -16.81 35.82
C GLN A 328 3.13 -15.66 34.81
N PHE A 329 2.19 -15.49 33.87
CA PHE A 329 2.30 -14.54 32.75
C PHE A 329 1.20 -13.46 32.74
N LEU A 330 0.10 -13.69 33.44
CA LEU A 330 -1.02 -12.77 33.52
C LEU A 330 -1.05 -12.11 34.90
N SER A 331 -0.97 -10.79 34.90
CA SER A 331 -0.96 -10.05 36.18
C SER A 331 -2.30 -10.14 36.90
N ASN A 332 -2.26 -10.08 38.24
CA ASN A 332 -3.48 -10.12 39.05
C ASN A 332 -4.50 -9.02 38.67
N PRO A 333 -4.11 -7.76 38.39
CA PRO A 333 -5.04 -6.74 37.91
C PRO A 333 -5.70 -7.11 36.55
N LEU A 334 -4.95 -7.75 35.65
CA LEU A 334 -5.52 -8.23 34.39
C LEU A 334 -6.53 -9.36 34.63
N LEU A 335 -6.20 -10.33 35.47
CA LEU A 335 -7.12 -11.45 35.82
C LEU A 335 -8.40 -10.93 36.46
N GLN A 336 -8.30 -9.96 37.38
CA GLN A 336 -9.47 -9.30 37.98
C GLN A 336 -10.35 -8.62 36.94
N SER A 337 -9.73 -7.86 36.00
CA SER A 337 -10.46 -7.18 34.92
C SER A 337 -11.15 -8.17 33.99
N LEU A 338 -10.51 -9.30 33.68
CA LEU A 338 -11.10 -10.38 32.87
C LEU A 338 -12.30 -11.01 33.56
N ARG A 339 -12.16 -11.33 34.85
CA ARG A 339 -13.27 -11.89 35.67
C ARG A 339 -14.46 -10.94 35.74
N LEU A 340 -14.19 -9.64 35.91
CA LEU A 340 -15.24 -8.60 35.93
C LEU A 340 -15.95 -8.48 34.60
N ALA A 341 -15.19 -8.50 33.49
CA ALA A 341 -15.75 -8.45 32.14
C ALA A 341 -16.67 -9.66 31.89
N LEU A 342 -16.23 -10.86 32.23
CA LEU A 342 -17.02 -12.09 32.11
C LEU A 342 -18.28 -12.06 32.98
N LYS A 343 -18.13 -11.64 34.25
CA LYS A 343 -19.28 -11.53 35.16
C LYS A 343 -20.37 -10.56 34.65
N ASN A 344 -19.95 -9.55 33.94
CA ASN A 344 -20.85 -8.55 33.34
C ASN A 344 -21.28 -8.90 31.90
N ASN A 345 -21.08 -10.12 31.43
CA ASN A 345 -21.37 -10.59 30.08
C ASN A 345 -20.74 -9.67 29.00
N ARG A 346 -19.55 -9.14 29.27
CA ARG A 346 -18.77 -8.33 28.32
C ARG A 346 -17.67 -9.18 27.69
N GLN A 347 -17.22 -8.73 26.53
CA GLN A 347 -16.10 -9.33 25.81
C GLN A 347 -14.77 -8.79 26.32
N ALA A 348 -13.74 -9.60 26.27
CA ALA A 348 -12.36 -9.21 26.56
C ALA A 348 -11.47 -9.59 25.38
N LEU A 349 -10.59 -8.68 24.99
CA LEU A 349 -9.57 -8.92 23.97
C LEU A 349 -8.19 -8.90 24.63
N ILE A 350 -7.47 -10.02 24.53
CA ILE A 350 -6.08 -10.09 24.98
C ILE A 350 -5.18 -10.00 23.75
N PHE A 351 -4.39 -8.94 23.69
CA PHE A 351 -3.40 -8.76 22.64
C PHE A 351 -2.01 -9.17 23.14
N HIS A 352 -1.50 -10.28 22.61
CA HIS A 352 -0.17 -10.79 22.94
C HIS A 352 0.66 -10.92 21.65
N ASN A 353 1.39 -9.86 21.31
CA ASN A 353 2.20 -9.80 20.10
C ASN A 353 3.61 -10.33 20.32
N ARG A 354 3.71 -11.59 20.78
CA ARG A 354 5.01 -12.22 21.07
C ARG A 354 5.05 -13.63 20.50
N ARG A 355 6.13 -13.98 19.80
CA ARG A 355 6.42 -15.35 19.35
C ARG A 355 7.38 -16.02 20.34
N GLY A 356 7.16 -17.31 20.62
CA GLY A 356 7.99 -18.12 21.53
C GLY A 356 7.71 -17.83 23.01
N THR A 357 8.31 -18.64 23.89
CA THR A 357 8.06 -18.60 25.34
C THR A 357 8.71 -17.38 25.98
N ALA A 358 9.92 -17.03 25.56
CA ALA A 358 10.62 -15.80 25.96
C ALA A 358 11.53 -15.30 24.84
N ALA A 359 11.45 -14.00 24.53
CA ALA A 359 12.27 -13.36 23.50
C ALA A 359 13.70 -13.05 23.99
N VAL A 360 13.89 -13.02 25.29
CA VAL A 360 15.16 -12.70 25.96
C VAL A 360 15.29 -13.57 27.18
N THR A 361 16.46 -14.13 27.40
CA THR A 361 16.84 -14.83 28.63
C THR A 361 17.89 -13.99 29.33
N LEU A 362 17.59 -13.58 30.55
CA LEU A 362 18.46 -12.73 31.38
C LEU A 362 18.85 -13.47 32.65
N CYS A 363 20.07 -13.22 33.10
CA CYS A 363 20.47 -13.59 34.47
C CYS A 363 19.84 -12.61 35.47
N GLU A 364 19.15 -13.13 36.47
CA GLU A 364 18.51 -12.30 37.50
C GLU A 364 19.53 -11.55 38.40
N SER A 365 20.72 -12.14 38.55
CA SER A 365 21.74 -11.59 39.47
C SER A 365 22.60 -10.49 38.83
N CYS A 366 23.02 -10.67 37.55
CA CYS A 366 23.97 -9.75 36.92
C CYS A 366 23.45 -9.10 35.64
N GLY A 367 22.21 -9.43 35.19
CA GLY A 367 21.64 -8.86 33.97
C GLY A 367 22.24 -9.45 32.67
N TRP A 368 23.14 -10.45 32.74
CA TRP A 368 23.66 -11.09 31.54
C TRP A 368 22.54 -11.54 30.63
N GLN A 369 22.68 -11.27 29.34
CA GLN A 369 21.70 -11.59 28.33
C GLN A 369 22.22 -12.67 27.38
N ALA A 370 21.43 -13.71 27.15
CA ALA A 370 21.74 -14.71 26.14
C ALA A 370 21.65 -14.12 24.74
N GLY A 371 22.81 -13.87 24.13
CA GLY A 371 22.95 -13.33 22.77
C GLY A 371 23.45 -14.35 21.76
N CYS A 372 23.05 -14.19 20.52
CA CYS A 372 23.57 -15.00 19.42
C CYS A 372 25.02 -14.58 19.10
N PRO A 373 25.99 -15.49 19.10
CA PRO A 373 27.39 -15.13 18.82
C PRO A 373 27.64 -14.73 17.36
N ARG A 374 26.71 -15.00 16.46
CA ARG A 374 26.80 -14.67 15.03
C ARG A 374 26.06 -13.39 14.65
N CYS A 375 24.88 -13.17 15.21
CA CYS A 375 23.99 -12.06 14.84
C CYS A 375 23.90 -10.97 15.90
N PHE A 376 24.45 -11.21 17.11
CA PHE A 376 24.41 -10.29 18.26
C PHE A 376 23.00 -9.91 18.72
N VAL A 377 21.99 -10.65 18.31
CA VAL A 377 20.59 -10.46 18.76
C VAL A 377 20.28 -11.38 19.93
N PRO A 378 19.30 -11.04 20.77
CA PRO A 378 18.82 -11.93 21.83
C PRO A 378 18.37 -13.29 21.28
N LEU A 379 18.71 -14.38 22.01
CA LEU A 379 18.24 -15.72 21.70
C LEU A 379 16.84 -15.92 22.27
N THR A 380 15.97 -16.53 21.47
CA THR A 380 14.60 -16.87 21.88
C THR A 380 14.57 -18.20 22.61
N LEU A 381 13.93 -18.24 23.79
CA LEU A 381 13.73 -19.46 24.54
C LEU A 381 12.58 -20.29 23.97
N HIS A 382 12.87 -21.55 23.68
CA HIS A 382 11.90 -22.61 23.39
C HIS A 382 11.84 -23.53 24.61
N ALA A 383 10.91 -23.27 25.52
CA ALA A 383 10.81 -23.96 26.79
C ALA A 383 10.49 -25.46 26.66
N ASP A 384 9.71 -25.82 25.63
CA ASP A 384 9.38 -27.19 25.25
C ASP A 384 10.60 -28.04 24.89
N LYS A 385 11.66 -27.38 24.35
CA LYS A 385 12.90 -28.03 23.93
C LYS A 385 14.08 -27.71 24.83
N HIS A 386 13.88 -26.94 25.90
CA HIS A 386 14.95 -26.42 26.77
C HIS A 386 16.13 -25.81 25.97
N GLN A 387 15.80 -25.07 24.90
CA GLN A 387 16.76 -24.57 23.93
C GLN A 387 16.60 -23.07 23.68
N LEU A 388 17.74 -22.40 23.51
CA LEU A 388 17.82 -21.03 23.04
C LEU A 388 18.15 -21.04 21.55
N SER A 389 17.37 -20.33 20.74
CA SER A 389 17.55 -20.31 19.27
C SER A 389 17.55 -18.90 18.70
N CYS A 390 18.40 -18.67 17.70
CA CYS A 390 18.41 -17.47 16.89
C CYS A 390 17.54 -17.66 15.65
N HIS A 391 16.46 -16.88 15.51
CA HIS A 391 15.57 -16.95 14.36
C HIS A 391 16.12 -16.26 13.09
N ILE A 392 17.32 -15.65 13.18
CA ILE A 392 17.97 -15.03 12.00
C ILE A 392 18.89 -16.03 11.32
N CYS A 393 19.82 -16.67 12.08
CA CYS A 393 20.85 -17.53 11.49
C CYS A 393 20.70 -19.03 11.85
N GLY A 394 19.67 -19.40 12.61
CA GLY A 394 19.44 -20.78 13.03
C GLY A 394 20.39 -21.30 14.13
N PHE A 395 21.26 -20.44 14.68
CA PHE A 395 22.11 -20.86 15.83
C PHE A 395 21.25 -21.28 16.99
N SER A 396 21.60 -22.41 17.62
CA SER A 396 20.89 -22.95 18.78
C SER A 396 21.87 -23.41 19.84
N THR A 397 21.51 -23.23 21.11
CA THR A 397 22.27 -23.69 22.27
C THR A 397 21.32 -24.09 23.39
N SER A 398 21.79 -24.92 24.34
CA SER A 398 21.04 -25.23 25.55
C SER A 398 20.89 -23.99 26.44
N VAL A 399 19.86 -24.00 27.28
CA VAL A 399 19.69 -22.97 28.32
C VAL A 399 20.82 -23.14 29.35
N PRO A 400 21.64 -22.10 29.59
CA PRO A 400 22.72 -22.20 30.57
C PRO A 400 22.11 -22.36 31.98
N THR A 401 22.68 -23.27 32.79
CA THR A 401 22.26 -23.50 34.18
C THR A 401 22.96 -22.57 35.17
N SER A 402 24.03 -21.91 34.75
CA SER A 402 24.76 -20.90 35.50
C SER A 402 25.08 -19.71 34.60
N CYS A 403 25.33 -18.54 35.21
CA CYS A 403 25.80 -17.38 34.50
C CYS A 403 27.22 -17.62 33.96
N PRO A 404 27.48 -17.40 32.65
CA PRO A 404 28.81 -17.58 32.07
C PRO A 404 29.84 -16.61 32.62
#